data_e3c5404f83af6ae7550f3bb46484a61a
#
_entry.id   e3c5404f83af6ae7550f3bb46484a61a
#
_cell.length_a   1.000
_cell.length_b   1.000
_cell.length_c   1.000
_cell.angle_alpha   90.00
_cell.angle_beta   90.00
_cell.angle_gamma   90.00
#
_symmetry.space_group_name_H-M   'P 1'
#
loop_
_entity.id
_entity.type
_entity.pdbx_description
1 polymer ?
#
loop_
_entity_poly.entity_id
_entity_poly.type
_entity_poly.pdbx_seq_one_letter_code
_entity_poly.pdbx_strand_id
1 'polypeptide(L)'
;AAQLPQVLIVPRHPQRFDEVARLVQAQGLTVSRRSSWAGAPADDAGALKADVWLGDSLGEMALYYTLSDLALLGGSFEALGGQNLIEPAACGCPVVMGPHTFNFAEAAVMAEKAGAAFRVPHMAAGLARGLGLLQDTAALQEARDAALAFAASQGGAAARTVKALKALQTL
;
A
#
# COMPACT_ATOMS: atom_id res chain seq x y z
N ALA A 1 13.59 10.81 -21.70
CA ALA A 1 13.63 9.58 -20.88
C ALA A 1 12.41 9.63 -19.97
N ALA A 2 11.65 8.52 -19.87
CA ALA A 2 10.56 8.44 -18.89
C ALA A 2 11.19 8.57 -17.51
N GLN A 3 10.62 9.45 -16.69
CA GLN A 3 11.06 9.61 -15.30
C GLN A 3 10.64 8.35 -14.54
N LEU A 4 11.59 7.72 -13.83
CA LEU A 4 11.29 6.60 -12.96
C LEU A 4 10.42 7.09 -11.80
N PRO A 5 9.45 6.29 -11.34
CA PRO A 5 8.63 6.64 -10.20
C PRO A 5 9.48 6.70 -8.93
N GLN A 6 9.13 7.60 -8.01
CA GLN A 6 9.68 7.60 -6.67
C GLN A 6 9.29 6.30 -5.95
N VAL A 7 10.24 5.64 -5.34
CA VAL A 7 10.00 4.40 -4.58
C VAL A 7 9.97 4.69 -3.10
N LEU A 8 8.89 4.30 -2.42
CA LEU A 8 8.79 4.31 -0.96
C LEU A 8 8.76 2.86 -0.46
N ILE A 9 9.71 2.50 0.40
CA ILE A 9 9.76 1.19 1.05
C ILE A 9 9.38 1.35 2.52
N VAL A 10 8.37 0.58 2.97
CA VAL A 10 7.90 0.61 4.35
C VAL A 10 8.02 -0.80 4.94
N PRO A 11 9.10 -1.11 5.67
CA PRO A 11 9.24 -2.41 6.33
C PRO A 11 8.22 -2.54 7.46
N ARG A 12 7.56 -3.70 7.55
CA ARG A 12 6.53 -3.96 8.57
C ARG A 12 7.09 -3.94 10.01
N HIS A 13 8.34 -4.33 10.19
CA HIS A 13 8.96 -4.50 11.50
C HIS A 13 10.08 -3.49 11.71
N PRO A 14 10.05 -2.70 12.82
CA PRO A 14 11.06 -1.68 13.10
C PRO A 14 12.50 -2.21 13.13
N GLN A 15 12.69 -3.46 13.56
CA GLN A 15 13.99 -4.12 13.61
C GLN A 15 14.67 -4.22 12.23
N ARG A 16 13.89 -4.10 11.15
CA ARG A 16 14.38 -4.21 9.78
C ARG A 16 14.71 -2.85 9.14
N PHE A 17 14.43 -1.73 9.78
CA PHE A 17 14.64 -0.41 9.17
C PHE A 17 16.09 -0.20 8.74
N ASP A 18 17.05 -0.46 9.62
CA ASP A 18 18.47 -0.29 9.31
C ASP A 18 19.00 -1.34 8.32
N GLU A 19 18.48 -2.56 8.39
CA GLU A 19 18.79 -3.61 7.43
C GLU A 19 18.36 -3.20 6.02
N VAL A 20 17.12 -2.73 5.85
CA VAL A 20 16.57 -2.34 4.55
C VAL A 20 17.32 -1.12 4.00
N ALA A 21 17.64 -0.12 4.84
CA ALA A 21 18.45 1.02 4.42
C ALA A 21 19.80 0.56 3.85
N ARG A 22 20.50 -0.34 4.55
CA ARG A 22 21.78 -0.89 4.09
C ARG A 22 21.64 -1.71 2.80
N LEU A 23 20.59 -2.49 2.65
CA LEU A 23 20.33 -3.27 1.43
C LEU A 23 20.12 -2.35 0.21
N VAL A 24 19.39 -1.27 0.35
CA VAL A 24 19.19 -0.28 -0.73
C VAL A 24 20.51 0.40 -1.08
N GLN A 25 21.28 0.84 -0.08
CA GLN A 25 22.59 1.47 -0.29
C GLN A 25 23.59 0.53 -0.94
N ALA A 26 23.54 -0.76 -0.62
CA ALA A 26 24.40 -1.79 -1.24
C ALA A 26 24.12 -1.97 -2.75
N GLN A 27 22.96 -1.53 -3.24
CA GLN A 27 22.65 -1.45 -4.67
C GLN A 27 23.12 -0.15 -5.33
N GLY A 28 23.84 0.72 -4.61
CA GLY A 28 24.31 2.01 -5.10
C GLY A 28 23.23 3.10 -5.12
N LEU A 29 22.09 2.86 -4.47
CA LEU A 29 20.98 3.81 -4.43
C LEU A 29 21.05 4.67 -3.16
N THR A 30 20.61 5.91 -3.28
CA THR A 30 20.50 6.84 -2.16
C THR A 30 19.18 6.64 -1.41
N VAL A 31 19.23 6.75 -0.07
CA VAL A 31 18.06 6.56 0.81
C VAL A 31 17.81 7.81 1.62
N SER A 32 16.57 8.28 1.63
CA SER A 32 16.09 9.28 2.59
C SER A 32 15.12 8.61 3.57
N ARG A 33 15.36 8.77 4.86
CA ARG A 33 14.57 8.14 5.93
C ARG A 33 13.50 9.12 6.41
N ARG A 34 12.27 8.65 6.54
CA ARG A 34 11.15 9.44 7.08
C ARG A 34 11.47 10.04 8.46
N SER A 35 12.15 9.28 9.31
CA SER A 35 12.54 9.72 10.64
C SER A 35 13.49 10.94 10.66
N SER A 36 14.12 11.26 9.54
CA SER A 36 15.00 12.44 9.40
C SER A 36 14.29 13.67 8.84
N TRP A 37 13.05 13.56 8.36
CA TRP A 37 12.35 14.69 7.76
C TRP A 37 11.77 15.61 8.84
N ALA A 38 11.97 16.92 8.69
CA ALA A 38 11.38 17.92 9.57
C ALA A 38 9.88 18.18 9.28
N GLY A 39 9.41 17.80 8.09
CA GLY A 39 8.03 18.04 7.62
C GLY A 39 7.66 17.14 6.47
N ALA A 40 7.02 17.71 5.43
CA ALA A 40 6.72 16.99 4.19
C ALA A 40 8.02 16.68 3.42
N PRO A 41 8.04 15.61 2.58
CA PRO A 41 9.21 15.32 1.76
C PRO A 41 9.57 16.45 0.77
N ALA A 42 8.58 17.26 0.38
CA ALA A 42 8.80 18.42 -0.46
C ALA A 42 9.64 19.53 0.20
N ASP A 43 9.66 19.56 1.54
CA ASP A 43 10.41 20.54 2.33
C ASP A 43 11.83 20.06 2.65
N ASP A 44 12.18 18.82 2.28
CA ASP A 44 13.50 18.23 2.52
C ASP A 44 14.24 18.01 1.19
N ALA A 45 15.26 18.84 0.95
CA ALA A 45 16.06 18.76 -0.27
C ALA A 45 16.81 17.42 -0.43
N GLY A 46 17.09 16.72 0.67
CA GLY A 46 17.67 15.38 0.68
C GLY A 46 16.65 14.34 0.23
N ALA A 47 15.40 14.44 0.71
CA ALA A 47 14.31 13.56 0.31
C ALA A 47 14.03 13.68 -1.20
N LEU A 48 13.96 14.90 -1.73
CA LEU A 48 13.66 15.14 -3.17
C LEU A 48 14.72 14.56 -4.11
N LYS A 49 15.94 14.34 -3.63
CA LYS A 49 17.07 13.82 -4.43
C LYS A 49 17.33 12.33 -4.21
N ALA A 50 16.70 11.72 -3.22
CA ALA A 50 16.93 10.32 -2.91
C ALA A 50 16.21 9.40 -3.90
N ASP A 51 16.88 8.32 -4.30
CA ASP A 51 16.30 7.29 -5.17
C ASP A 51 15.18 6.51 -4.45
N VAL A 52 15.30 6.35 -3.13
CA VAL A 52 14.35 5.60 -2.30
C VAL A 52 14.03 6.37 -1.02
N TRP A 53 12.75 6.46 -0.73
CA TRP A 53 12.28 6.85 0.60
C TRP A 53 12.07 5.62 1.46
N LEU A 54 12.55 5.67 2.69
CA LEU A 54 12.34 4.62 3.69
C LEU A 54 11.37 5.10 4.76
N GLY A 55 10.19 4.50 4.82
CA GLY A 55 9.21 4.72 5.86
C GLY A 55 9.61 3.97 7.14
N ASP A 56 10.39 4.62 7.97
CA ASP A 56 10.98 4.06 9.21
C ASP A 56 10.37 4.68 10.47
N SER A 57 9.08 5.01 10.41
CA SER A 57 8.30 5.48 11.54
C SER A 57 7.11 4.55 11.82
N LEU A 58 6.59 4.60 13.05
CA LEU A 58 5.42 3.84 13.46
C LEU A 58 4.16 4.71 13.46
N GLY A 59 3.01 4.10 13.12
CA GLY A 59 1.72 4.80 13.17
C GLY A 59 1.44 5.72 11.99
N GLU A 60 2.31 5.78 10.98
CA GLU A 60 2.17 6.67 9.82
C GLU A 60 1.75 5.95 8.52
N MET A 61 1.18 4.73 8.58
CA MET A 61 0.81 3.98 7.37
C MET A 61 -0.18 4.75 6.48
N ALA A 62 -1.16 5.45 7.06
CA ALA A 62 -2.10 6.26 6.30
C ALA A 62 -1.39 7.39 5.53
N LEU A 63 -0.37 8.02 6.13
CA LEU A 63 0.47 9.01 5.45
C LEU A 63 1.18 8.37 4.25
N TYR A 64 1.82 7.22 4.44
CA TYR A 64 2.54 6.54 3.36
C TYR A 64 1.63 6.16 2.18
N TYR A 65 0.44 5.63 2.47
CA TYR A 65 -0.53 5.33 1.42
C TYR A 65 -1.06 6.58 0.71
N THR A 66 -1.28 7.68 1.46
CA THR A 66 -1.73 8.96 0.87
C THR A 66 -0.66 9.58 -0.05
N LEU A 67 0.62 9.38 0.25
CA LEU A 67 1.74 9.81 -0.58
C LEU A 67 1.97 8.93 -1.81
N SER A 68 1.34 7.76 -1.85
CA SER A 68 1.61 6.75 -2.89
C SER A 68 0.50 6.73 -3.94
N ASP A 69 0.88 6.61 -5.20
CA ASP A 69 -0.05 6.43 -6.31
C ASP A 69 -0.62 5.01 -6.37
N LEU A 70 0.17 4.04 -5.96
CA LEU A 70 -0.22 2.63 -5.80
C LEU A 70 0.71 1.94 -4.80
N ALA A 71 0.26 0.81 -4.25
CA ALA A 71 1.03 0.01 -3.32
C ALA A 71 1.26 -1.43 -3.82
N LEU A 72 2.49 -1.94 -3.66
CA LEU A 72 2.79 -3.37 -3.79
C LEU A 72 2.83 -3.99 -2.39
N LEU A 73 1.96 -4.96 -2.12
CA LEU A 73 1.93 -5.66 -0.83
C LEU A 73 2.97 -6.78 -0.79
N GLY A 74 4.18 -6.45 -0.34
CA GLY A 74 5.34 -7.34 -0.35
C GLY A 74 5.10 -8.72 0.26
N GLY A 75 4.43 -8.79 1.42
CA GLY A 75 4.12 -10.05 2.10
C GLY A 75 3.10 -10.96 1.39
N SER A 76 2.52 -10.52 0.28
CA SER A 76 1.64 -11.35 -0.55
C SER A 76 2.39 -12.10 -1.66
N PHE A 77 3.65 -11.73 -1.93
CA PHE A 77 4.49 -12.40 -2.92
C PHE A 77 5.23 -13.62 -2.34
N GLU A 78 5.34 -13.69 -1.03
CA GLU A 78 5.84 -14.85 -0.28
C GLU A 78 4.68 -15.46 0.53
N ALA A 79 4.83 -16.69 1.01
CA ALA A 79 3.81 -17.40 1.78
C ALA A 79 3.60 -16.83 3.20
N LEU A 80 3.53 -15.49 3.31
CA LEU A 80 3.33 -14.76 4.57
C LEU A 80 1.88 -14.32 4.78
N GLY A 81 0.99 -14.57 3.80
CA GLY A 81 -0.45 -14.34 3.93
C GLY A 81 -0.93 -12.93 3.61
N GLY A 82 -0.05 -12.06 3.12
CA GLY A 82 -0.38 -10.68 2.73
C GLY A 82 -0.51 -9.72 3.92
N GLN A 83 -0.92 -8.50 3.63
CA GLN A 83 -1.20 -7.41 4.58
C GLN A 83 -2.64 -6.90 4.41
N ASN A 84 -3.08 -6.05 5.34
CA ASN A 84 -4.36 -5.37 5.25
C ASN A 84 -4.41 -4.48 4.00
N LEU A 85 -5.38 -4.76 3.12
CA LEU A 85 -5.58 -4.01 1.87
C LEU A 85 -6.74 -3.00 1.94
N ILE A 86 -7.51 -3.00 3.03
CA ILE A 86 -8.57 -2.03 3.26
C ILE A 86 -7.96 -0.67 3.63
N GLU A 87 -6.85 -0.67 4.36
CA GLU A 87 -6.15 0.55 4.78
C GLU A 87 -5.62 1.36 3.58
N PRO A 88 -4.83 0.81 2.63
CA PRO A 88 -4.47 1.53 1.42
C PRO A 88 -5.69 1.95 0.59
N ALA A 89 -6.70 1.11 0.46
CA ALA A 89 -7.91 1.44 -0.26
C ALA A 89 -8.65 2.65 0.33
N ALA A 90 -8.70 2.77 1.66
CA ALA A 90 -9.28 3.92 2.34
C ALA A 90 -8.52 5.24 2.08
N CYS A 91 -7.26 5.16 1.69
CA CYS A 91 -6.43 6.29 1.27
C CYS A 91 -6.50 6.55 -0.25
N GLY A 92 -7.36 5.83 -0.99
CA GLY A 92 -7.41 5.92 -2.45
C GLY A 92 -6.16 5.37 -3.15
N CYS A 93 -5.44 4.46 -2.49
CA CYS A 93 -4.24 3.84 -3.00
C CYS A 93 -4.55 2.42 -3.48
N PRO A 94 -4.65 2.17 -4.80
CA PRO A 94 -4.89 0.83 -5.33
C PRO A 94 -3.70 -0.08 -5.07
N VAL A 95 -3.98 -1.39 -5.04
CA VAL A 95 -3.03 -2.39 -4.57
C VAL A 95 -2.64 -3.37 -5.69
N VAL A 96 -1.35 -3.64 -5.82
CA VAL A 96 -0.84 -4.82 -6.54
C VAL A 96 -0.41 -5.86 -5.51
N MET A 97 -0.92 -7.08 -5.62
CA MET A 97 -0.68 -8.16 -4.67
C MET A 97 -0.27 -9.46 -5.38
N GLY A 98 0.50 -10.27 -4.67
CA GLY A 98 0.86 -11.61 -5.10
C GLY A 98 -0.20 -12.67 -4.80
N PRO A 99 0.12 -13.96 -4.98
CA PRO A 99 -0.85 -15.05 -4.81
C PRO A 99 -1.22 -15.33 -3.35
N HIS A 100 -0.38 -14.95 -2.39
CA HIS A 100 -0.53 -15.34 -0.99
C HIS A 100 -1.23 -14.26 -0.16
N THR A 101 -2.57 -14.31 -0.12
CA THR A 101 -3.41 -13.36 0.63
C THR A 101 -4.32 -14.04 1.65
N PHE A 102 -3.93 -15.22 2.15
CA PHE A 102 -4.79 -16.06 2.98
C PHE A 102 -5.20 -15.42 4.32
N ASN A 103 -4.42 -14.48 4.88
CA ASN A 103 -4.82 -13.71 6.07
C ASN A 103 -5.95 -12.70 5.78
N PHE A 104 -6.18 -12.36 4.50
CA PHE A 104 -7.16 -11.38 4.05
C PHE A 104 -7.91 -11.89 2.80
N ALA A 105 -8.14 -13.20 2.71
CA ALA A 105 -8.60 -13.86 1.48
C ALA A 105 -9.91 -13.25 0.93
N GLU A 106 -10.91 -13.08 1.79
CA GLU A 106 -12.20 -12.51 1.39
C GLU A 106 -12.06 -11.07 0.90
N ALA A 107 -11.38 -10.23 1.68
CA ALA A 107 -11.15 -8.83 1.32
C ALA A 107 -10.35 -8.70 0.02
N ALA A 108 -9.35 -9.58 -0.20
CA ALA A 108 -8.55 -9.61 -1.42
C ALA A 108 -9.39 -9.93 -2.66
N VAL A 109 -10.28 -10.94 -2.56
CA VAL A 109 -11.20 -11.28 -3.66
C VAL A 109 -12.19 -10.14 -3.93
N MET A 110 -12.71 -9.51 -2.89
CA MET A 110 -13.65 -8.40 -3.04
C MET A 110 -12.99 -7.17 -3.66
N ALA A 111 -11.78 -6.83 -3.23
CA ALA A 111 -11.01 -5.71 -3.78
C ALA A 111 -10.64 -5.93 -5.25
N GLU A 112 -10.28 -7.18 -5.62
CA GLU A 112 -9.98 -7.57 -6.99
C GLU A 112 -11.20 -7.43 -7.90
N LYS A 113 -12.36 -7.93 -7.45
CA LYS A 113 -13.64 -7.77 -8.16
C LYS A 113 -14.08 -6.31 -8.31
N ALA A 114 -13.77 -5.48 -7.35
CA ALA A 114 -14.07 -4.05 -7.38
C ALA A 114 -13.10 -3.24 -8.27
N GLY A 115 -12.00 -3.81 -8.74
CA GLY A 115 -10.95 -3.09 -9.45
C GLY A 115 -10.01 -2.28 -8.55
N ALA A 116 -10.10 -2.47 -7.23
CA ALA A 116 -9.26 -1.80 -6.22
C ALA A 116 -7.92 -2.50 -6.00
N ALA A 117 -7.80 -3.77 -6.40
CA ALA A 117 -6.58 -4.56 -6.27
C ALA A 117 -6.34 -5.43 -7.52
N PHE A 118 -5.07 -5.69 -7.79
CA PHE A 118 -4.62 -6.47 -8.95
C PHE A 118 -3.74 -7.61 -8.49
N ARG A 119 -4.21 -8.84 -8.67
CA ARG A 119 -3.44 -10.03 -8.34
C ARG A 119 -2.52 -10.41 -9.48
N VAL A 120 -1.28 -10.72 -9.16
CA VAL A 120 -0.23 -11.12 -10.11
C VAL A 120 0.56 -12.32 -9.57
N PRO A 121 1.17 -13.13 -10.44
CA PRO A 121 1.80 -14.39 -10.02
C PRO A 121 3.12 -14.20 -9.25
N HIS A 122 3.86 -13.12 -9.48
CA HIS A 122 5.17 -12.89 -8.87
C HIS A 122 5.56 -11.40 -8.91
N MET A 123 6.59 -11.01 -8.16
CA MET A 123 7.03 -9.63 -7.99
C MET A 123 7.35 -8.92 -9.33
N ALA A 124 8.01 -9.59 -10.28
CA ALA A 124 8.32 -8.98 -11.57
C ALA A 124 7.05 -8.60 -12.35
N ALA A 125 6.01 -9.45 -12.33
CA ALA A 125 4.71 -9.12 -12.90
C ALA A 125 4.03 -7.99 -12.11
N GLY A 126 4.24 -7.91 -10.80
CA GLY A 126 3.77 -6.82 -9.94
C GLY A 126 4.37 -5.48 -10.33
N LEU A 127 5.67 -5.44 -10.52
CA LEU A 127 6.36 -4.23 -10.99
C LEU A 127 5.88 -3.81 -12.39
N ALA A 128 5.76 -4.75 -13.32
CA ALA A 128 5.25 -4.47 -14.67
C ALA A 128 3.80 -3.92 -14.63
N ARG A 129 2.93 -4.52 -13.81
CA ARG A 129 1.55 -4.05 -13.63
C ARG A 129 1.51 -2.64 -13.01
N GLY A 130 2.31 -2.41 -11.97
CA GLY A 130 2.43 -1.11 -11.31
C GLY A 130 2.90 -0.01 -12.26
N LEU A 131 3.99 -0.26 -12.99
CA LEU A 131 4.50 0.69 -13.98
C LEU A 131 3.49 0.97 -15.10
N GLY A 132 2.75 -0.04 -15.56
CA GLY A 132 1.67 0.13 -16.55
C GLY A 132 0.56 1.03 -16.04
N LEU A 133 0.12 0.86 -14.78
CA LEU A 133 -0.88 1.74 -14.17
C LEU A 133 -0.38 3.18 -14.02
N LEU A 134 0.86 3.38 -13.60
CA LEU A 134 1.46 4.72 -13.47
C LEU A 134 1.58 5.46 -14.81
N GLN A 135 1.65 4.74 -15.93
CA GLN A 135 1.73 5.31 -17.28
C GLN A 135 0.33 5.57 -17.88
N ASP A 136 -0.71 4.98 -17.35
CA ASP A 136 -2.11 5.14 -17.78
C ASP A 136 -2.90 5.91 -16.70
N THR A 137 -2.94 7.22 -16.84
CA THR A 137 -3.60 8.12 -15.89
C THR A 137 -5.09 7.79 -15.71
N ALA A 138 -5.78 7.37 -16.78
CA ALA A 138 -7.20 7.03 -16.72
C ALA A 138 -7.41 5.74 -15.93
N ALA A 139 -6.65 4.68 -16.24
CA ALA A 139 -6.72 3.41 -15.52
C ALA A 139 -6.31 3.55 -14.05
N LEU A 140 -5.32 4.39 -13.76
CA LEU A 140 -4.92 4.68 -12.38
C LEU A 140 -6.05 5.40 -11.61
N GLN A 141 -6.71 6.38 -12.23
CA GLN A 141 -7.81 7.11 -11.59
C GLN A 141 -9.01 6.18 -11.36
N GLU A 142 -9.37 5.34 -12.31
CA GLU A 142 -10.42 4.33 -12.13
C GLU A 142 -10.10 3.38 -10.96
N ALA A 143 -8.85 2.93 -10.83
CA ALA A 143 -8.43 2.08 -9.73
C ALA A 143 -8.47 2.80 -8.37
N ARG A 144 -8.15 4.09 -8.32
CA ARG A 144 -8.26 4.93 -7.12
C ARG A 144 -9.72 5.09 -6.67
N ASP A 145 -10.62 5.39 -7.61
CA ASP A 145 -12.03 5.53 -7.32
C ASP A 145 -12.63 4.19 -6.84
N ALA A 146 -12.24 3.10 -7.48
CA ALA A 146 -12.60 1.75 -7.06
C ALA A 146 -12.08 1.40 -5.65
N ALA A 147 -10.86 1.82 -5.32
CA ALA A 147 -10.28 1.62 -3.98
C ALA A 147 -11.09 2.34 -2.90
N LEU A 148 -11.43 3.62 -3.11
CA LEU A 148 -12.26 4.38 -2.18
C LEU A 148 -13.66 3.78 -2.02
N ALA A 149 -14.30 3.38 -3.13
CA ALA A 149 -15.62 2.73 -3.11
C ALA A 149 -15.57 1.38 -2.37
N PHE A 150 -14.55 0.57 -2.62
CA PHE A 150 -14.33 -0.68 -1.90
C PHE A 150 -14.16 -0.45 -0.40
N ALA A 151 -13.28 0.45 0.02
CA ALA A 151 -13.07 0.76 1.44
C ALA A 151 -14.37 1.25 2.11
N ALA A 152 -15.13 2.11 1.46
CA ALA A 152 -16.44 2.57 1.96
C ALA A 152 -17.42 1.40 2.16
N SER A 153 -17.42 0.41 1.27
CA SER A 153 -18.27 -0.79 1.39
C SER A 153 -17.87 -1.69 2.58
N GLN A 154 -16.58 -1.67 2.98
CA GLN A 154 -16.08 -2.42 4.14
C GLN A 154 -16.40 -1.71 5.47
N GLY A 155 -16.70 -0.42 5.43
CA GLY A 155 -17.12 0.36 6.60
C GLY A 155 -18.46 -0.13 7.17
N GLY A 156 -18.71 0.19 8.47
CA GLY A 156 -19.98 -0.09 9.12
C GLY A 156 -20.13 -1.50 9.71
N ALA A 157 -19.07 -2.33 9.72
CA ALA A 157 -19.13 -3.64 10.38
C ALA A 157 -19.55 -3.51 11.86
N ALA A 158 -18.96 -2.56 12.59
CA ALA A 158 -19.36 -2.28 13.99
C ALA A 158 -20.82 -1.84 14.10
N ALA A 159 -21.29 -0.98 13.21
CA ALA A 159 -22.68 -0.52 13.20
C ALA A 159 -23.65 -1.69 12.88
N ARG A 160 -23.30 -2.57 11.93
CA ARG A 160 -24.08 -3.78 11.61
C ARG A 160 -24.14 -4.74 12.80
N THR A 161 -23.01 -4.95 13.48
CA THR A 161 -22.95 -5.81 14.69
C THR A 161 -23.81 -5.24 15.80
N VAL A 162 -23.72 -3.94 16.10
CA VAL A 162 -24.56 -3.28 17.11
C VAL A 162 -26.06 -3.39 16.75
N LYS A 163 -26.41 -3.21 15.47
CA LYS A 163 -27.79 -3.37 15.00
C LYS A 163 -28.29 -4.82 15.19
N ALA A 164 -27.47 -5.80 14.87
CA ALA A 164 -27.80 -7.22 15.06
C ALA A 164 -27.97 -7.57 16.55
N LEU A 165 -27.05 -7.10 17.42
CA LEU A 165 -27.14 -7.29 18.85
C LEU A 165 -28.41 -6.65 19.45
N LYS A 166 -28.77 -5.43 19.02
CA LYS A 166 -30.01 -4.78 19.47
C LYS A 166 -31.25 -5.56 19.03
N ALA A 167 -31.27 -6.14 17.83
CA ALA A 167 -32.37 -6.97 17.37
C ALA A 167 -32.53 -8.27 18.20
N LEU A 168 -31.44 -8.83 18.70
CA LEU A 168 -31.49 -10.01 19.59
C LEU A 168 -31.94 -9.70 21.01
N GLN A 169 -31.81 -8.46 21.48
CA GLN A 169 -32.27 -8.02 22.80
C GLN A 169 -33.78 -7.71 22.84
N THR A 170 -34.44 -7.67 21.69
CA THR A 170 -35.86 -7.38 21.53
C THR A 170 -36.72 -8.66 21.37
N LEU A 171 -36.10 -9.82 21.44
CA LEU A 171 -36.71 -11.16 21.52
C LEU A 171 -36.76 -11.68 22.97
#